data_93ac8ef69bee9b67c86d00f1cc935636
#
_entry.id   93ac8ef69bee9b67c86d00f1cc935636
#
_cell.length_a   1.000
_cell.length_b   1.000
_cell.length_c   1.000
_cell.angle_alpha   90.00
_cell.angle_beta   90.00
_cell.angle_gamma   90.00
#
_symmetry.space_group_name_H-M   'P 1'
#
loop_
_entity.id
_entity.type
_entity.pdbx_description
1 polymer ?
#
loop_
_entity_poly.entity_id
_entity_poly.type
_entity_poly.pdbx_seq_one_letter_code
_entity_poly.pdbx_strand_id
1 'polypeptide(L)'
;MEHQQYAQRGYLHEDFRLFHLNGPMEEQLDWHYHTFHKLIFFLSGTSGYGIEGRSYPLEPGDVILVPQGCVHRPEAEPGAPYERVIVYLSADYLSRAGSAECPLDNCFLLAKSRFQFVLRPQHMRRALSQALSGLELAVTQPGFGQTMLAQAALMQLLILLCRAMDDQPQAVPSLAADEKIAAIMQYLSQNPTQEISIDDLAARFYISKYHMMRRFRAETGYTIHAYLVSKRLVLAREQIASGMPVLQAAGACGFGDYSAFCRAYRRQFGQPPSSARESGKKSKSP
;
A
#
# COMPACT_ATOMS: atom_id res chain seq x y z
N MET A 1 -15.97 20.23 -16.93
CA MET A 1 -14.59 19.85 -16.53
C MET A 1 -14.65 18.43 -16.03
N GLU A 2 -14.18 17.49 -16.84
CA GLU A 2 -14.15 16.08 -16.50
C GLU A 2 -13.25 15.88 -15.28
N HIS A 3 -13.83 15.29 -14.24
CA HIS A 3 -13.07 14.81 -13.09
C HIS A 3 -12.21 13.65 -13.56
N GLN A 4 -10.95 13.90 -13.87
CA GLN A 4 -9.94 12.85 -14.04
C GLN A 4 -9.87 12.07 -12.72
N GLN A 5 -10.59 10.96 -12.67
CA GLN A 5 -10.53 10.01 -11.57
C GLN A 5 -9.28 9.18 -11.77
N TYR A 6 -8.36 9.25 -10.81
CA TYR A 6 -7.21 8.36 -10.79
C TYR A 6 -7.68 6.93 -10.70
N ALA A 7 -7.27 6.14 -11.68
CA ALA A 7 -7.69 4.76 -11.79
C ALA A 7 -6.99 3.92 -10.71
N GLN A 8 -7.78 3.11 -10.00
CA GLN A 8 -7.25 1.91 -9.38
C GLN A 8 -6.53 1.13 -10.50
N ARG A 9 -5.22 0.89 -10.35
CA ARG A 9 -4.47 0.09 -11.31
C ARG A 9 -4.22 -1.30 -10.74
N GLY A 10 -4.51 -2.32 -11.56
CA GLY A 10 -4.31 -3.72 -11.21
C GLY A 10 -5.42 -4.30 -10.33
N TYR A 11 -5.70 -5.56 -10.58
CA TYR A 11 -6.64 -6.37 -9.81
C TYR A 11 -5.92 -7.62 -9.34
N LEU A 12 -6.21 -8.06 -8.13
CA LEU A 12 -5.73 -9.31 -7.58
C LEU A 12 -6.94 -10.18 -7.22
N HIS A 13 -7.08 -11.31 -7.90
CA HIS A 13 -8.16 -12.28 -7.70
C HIS A 13 -7.69 -13.57 -7.03
N GLU A 14 -6.44 -13.61 -6.65
CA GLU A 14 -5.74 -14.73 -6.01
C GLU A 14 -5.10 -14.30 -4.69
N ASP A 15 -4.62 -15.23 -3.92
CA ASP A 15 -3.99 -14.97 -2.61
C ASP A 15 -2.76 -14.07 -2.74
N PHE A 16 -1.91 -14.36 -3.73
CA PHE A 16 -0.77 -13.52 -4.09
C PHE A 16 -0.33 -13.80 -5.53
N ARG A 17 0.41 -12.85 -6.11
CA ARG A 17 1.01 -12.98 -7.44
C ARG A 17 2.40 -12.38 -7.45
N LEU A 18 3.34 -13.08 -8.09
CA LEU A 18 4.72 -12.65 -8.24
C LEU A 18 5.04 -12.34 -9.70
N PHE A 19 5.81 -11.26 -9.91
CA PHE A 19 6.34 -10.86 -11.20
C PHE A 19 7.82 -10.55 -11.06
N HIS A 20 8.66 -11.14 -11.91
CA HIS A 20 10.04 -10.69 -12.10
C HIS A 20 10.10 -9.88 -13.39
N LEU A 21 10.42 -8.61 -13.28
CA LEU A 21 10.45 -7.66 -14.38
C LEU A 21 11.89 -7.17 -14.56
N ASN A 22 12.46 -7.49 -15.72
CA ASN A 22 13.79 -7.05 -16.12
C ASN A 22 13.65 -6.26 -17.42
N GLY A 23 13.92 -4.98 -17.35
CA GLY A 23 13.85 -4.06 -18.49
C GLY A 23 13.38 -2.67 -18.10
N PRO A 24 13.57 -1.71 -19.01
CA PRO A 24 13.17 -0.32 -18.77
C PRO A 24 11.65 -0.20 -18.62
N MET A 25 11.22 0.87 -17.98
CA MET A 25 9.84 1.30 -18.05
C MET A 25 9.62 2.04 -19.37
N GLU A 26 8.60 1.61 -20.12
CA GLU A 26 8.27 2.25 -21.41
C GLU A 26 7.61 3.61 -21.20
N GLU A 27 6.81 3.75 -20.13
CA GLU A 27 6.09 4.97 -19.80
C GLU A 27 6.18 5.28 -18.31
N GLN A 28 6.22 6.57 -17.97
CA GLN A 28 6.08 7.03 -16.60
C GLN A 28 4.66 6.77 -16.11
N LEU A 29 4.53 6.04 -15.00
CA LEU A 29 3.22 5.79 -14.39
C LEU A 29 2.78 7.00 -13.57
N ASP A 30 1.51 7.38 -13.73
CA ASP A 30 0.88 8.37 -12.87
C ASP A 30 0.72 7.85 -11.43
N TRP A 31 0.50 8.77 -10.50
CA TRP A 31 0.12 8.45 -9.14
C TRP A 31 -1.14 7.57 -9.11
N HIS A 32 -1.07 6.43 -8.42
CA HIS A 32 -2.15 5.46 -8.32
C HIS A 32 -2.12 4.73 -6.98
N TYR A 33 -3.14 3.95 -6.71
CA TYR A 33 -3.21 3.08 -5.54
C TYR A 33 -3.80 1.70 -5.91
N HIS A 34 -3.62 0.73 -5.02
CA HIS A 34 -4.20 -0.60 -5.13
C HIS A 34 -5.06 -0.94 -3.92
N THR A 35 -5.97 -1.90 -4.06
CA THR A 35 -6.78 -2.48 -2.98
C THR A 35 -6.14 -3.72 -2.36
N PHE A 36 -4.88 -3.98 -2.67
CA PHE A 36 -4.04 -5.04 -2.16
C PHE A 36 -2.70 -4.45 -1.73
N HIS A 37 -1.93 -5.20 -0.94
CA HIS A 37 -0.56 -4.82 -0.60
C HIS A 37 0.38 -5.14 -1.76
N LYS A 38 1.42 -4.35 -1.92
CA LYS A 38 2.44 -4.56 -2.94
C LYS A 38 3.81 -4.51 -2.29
N LEU A 39 4.62 -5.53 -2.56
CA LEU A 39 5.99 -5.64 -2.12
C LEU A 39 6.87 -5.58 -3.36
N ILE A 40 7.93 -4.78 -3.32
CA ILE A 40 8.85 -4.63 -4.44
C ILE A 40 10.28 -4.79 -3.93
N PHE A 41 11.02 -5.69 -4.55
CA PHE A 41 12.47 -5.84 -4.38
C PHE A 41 13.15 -5.17 -5.55
N PHE A 42 13.89 -4.10 -5.28
CA PHE A 42 14.71 -3.44 -6.29
C PHE A 42 16.04 -4.17 -6.42
N LEU A 43 16.30 -4.75 -7.59
CA LEU A 43 17.46 -5.61 -7.84
C LEU A 43 18.60 -4.86 -8.49
N SER A 44 18.32 -4.11 -9.55
CA SER A 44 19.34 -3.38 -10.27
C SER A 44 18.75 -2.21 -11.08
N GLY A 45 19.64 -1.27 -11.46
CA GLY A 45 19.33 -0.10 -12.28
C GLY A 45 19.38 1.22 -11.51
N THR A 46 18.75 2.25 -12.08
CA THR A 46 18.63 3.58 -11.47
C THR A 46 17.17 3.96 -11.42
N SER A 47 16.64 4.13 -10.24
CA SER A 47 15.23 4.47 -10.04
C SER A 47 15.00 5.15 -8.69
N GLY A 48 13.92 5.91 -8.62
CA GLY A 48 13.29 6.32 -7.37
C GLY A 48 11.92 5.68 -7.21
N TYR A 49 11.31 5.92 -6.07
CA TYR A 49 9.94 5.49 -5.80
C TYR A 49 9.20 6.55 -4.99
N GLY A 50 8.16 7.09 -5.59
CA GLY A 50 7.26 8.04 -4.93
C GLY A 50 6.17 7.30 -4.17
N ILE A 51 5.98 7.61 -2.88
CA ILE A 51 4.90 7.05 -2.06
C ILE A 51 4.49 8.04 -0.99
N GLU A 52 3.17 8.30 -0.89
CA GLU A 52 2.59 9.20 0.12
C GLU A 52 3.29 10.58 0.18
N GLY A 53 3.61 11.16 -0.98
CA GLY A 53 4.24 12.48 -1.11
C GLY A 53 5.74 12.54 -0.83
N ARG A 54 6.38 11.40 -0.62
CA ARG A 54 7.83 11.27 -0.47
C ARG A 54 8.43 10.50 -1.63
N SER A 55 9.60 10.92 -2.08
CA SER A 55 10.40 10.26 -3.10
C SER A 55 11.62 9.63 -2.45
N TYR A 56 11.86 8.37 -2.74
CA TYR A 56 12.96 7.57 -2.21
C TYR A 56 13.92 7.23 -3.35
N PRO A 57 15.16 7.73 -3.34
CA PRO A 57 16.18 7.22 -4.24
C PRO A 57 16.52 5.78 -3.84
N LEU A 58 16.35 4.85 -4.78
CA LEU A 58 16.51 3.42 -4.52
C LEU A 58 17.98 2.98 -4.74
N GLU A 59 18.42 2.06 -3.90
CA GLU A 59 19.66 1.32 -4.07
C GLU A 59 19.37 -0.18 -4.26
N PRO A 60 20.17 -0.90 -5.09
CA PRO A 60 19.99 -2.34 -5.26
C PRO A 60 19.95 -3.08 -3.92
N GLY A 61 18.89 -3.87 -3.71
CA GLY A 61 18.60 -4.57 -2.47
C GLY A 61 17.62 -3.85 -1.56
N ASP A 62 17.15 -2.66 -1.91
CA ASP A 62 16.04 -1.99 -1.21
C ASP A 62 14.73 -2.77 -1.41
N VAL A 63 13.89 -2.72 -0.38
CA VAL A 63 12.58 -3.32 -0.39
C VAL A 63 11.54 -2.24 -0.16
N ILE A 64 10.60 -2.08 -1.10
CA ILE A 64 9.53 -1.11 -1.02
C ILE A 64 8.25 -1.81 -0.55
N LEU A 65 7.70 -1.32 0.54
CA LEU A 65 6.44 -1.76 1.13
C LEU A 65 5.34 -0.77 0.74
N VAL A 66 4.39 -1.21 -0.07
CA VAL A 66 3.24 -0.40 -0.46
C VAL A 66 1.98 -0.99 0.18
N PRO A 67 1.56 -0.48 1.35
CA PRO A 67 0.30 -0.89 1.96
C PRO A 67 -0.89 -0.58 1.03
N GLN A 68 -1.94 -1.39 1.11
CA GLN A 68 -3.18 -1.11 0.38
C GLN A 68 -3.67 0.32 0.63
N GLY A 69 -4.16 0.98 -0.42
CA GLY A 69 -4.65 2.36 -0.37
C GLY A 69 -3.56 3.44 -0.25
N CYS A 70 -2.27 3.10 -0.26
CA CYS A 70 -1.21 4.10 -0.35
C CYS A 70 -1.04 4.57 -1.80
N VAL A 71 -0.99 5.88 -1.96
CA VAL A 71 -0.75 6.52 -3.26
C VAL A 71 0.73 6.44 -3.58
N HIS A 72 1.07 5.91 -4.76
CA HIS A 72 2.46 5.68 -5.14
C HIS A 72 2.67 5.70 -6.65
N ARG A 73 3.93 5.80 -7.04
CA ARG A 73 4.40 5.61 -8.42
C ARG A 73 5.88 5.24 -8.45
N PRO A 74 6.36 4.44 -9.42
CA PRO A 74 7.79 4.34 -9.70
C PRO A 74 8.28 5.64 -10.33
N GLU A 75 9.52 6.01 -10.05
CA GLU A 75 10.19 7.20 -10.57
C GLU A 75 11.45 6.78 -11.34
N ALA A 76 11.28 5.77 -12.21
CA ALA A 76 12.32 5.35 -13.14
C ALA A 76 12.38 6.28 -14.35
N GLU A 77 13.59 6.59 -14.80
CA GLU A 77 13.77 7.31 -16.06
C GLU A 77 13.37 6.40 -17.24
N PRO A 78 12.63 6.91 -18.22
CA PRO A 78 12.28 6.14 -19.42
C PRO A 78 13.54 5.61 -20.11
N GLY A 79 13.55 4.31 -20.40
CA GLY A 79 14.69 3.66 -21.05
C GLY A 79 15.82 3.24 -20.12
N ALA A 80 15.86 3.69 -18.86
CA ALA A 80 16.87 3.26 -17.90
C ALA A 80 16.66 1.80 -17.46
N PRO A 81 17.73 1.03 -17.21
CA PRO A 81 17.61 -0.31 -16.64
C PRO A 81 16.84 -0.28 -15.30
N TYR A 82 15.87 -1.17 -15.15
CA TYR A 82 15.05 -1.25 -13.94
C TYR A 82 14.60 -2.69 -13.69
N GLU A 83 15.41 -3.44 -12.96
CA GLU A 83 15.10 -4.81 -12.57
C GLU A 83 14.49 -4.87 -11.17
N ARG A 84 13.35 -5.55 -11.07
CA ARG A 84 12.60 -5.67 -9.82
C ARG A 84 11.77 -6.94 -9.77
N VAL A 85 11.60 -7.46 -8.57
CA VAL A 85 10.56 -8.47 -8.28
C VAL A 85 9.42 -7.79 -7.55
N ILE A 86 8.21 -8.01 -8.01
CA ILE A 86 6.98 -7.46 -7.43
C ILE A 86 6.10 -8.59 -6.93
N VAL A 87 5.64 -8.49 -5.68
CA VAL A 87 4.66 -9.42 -5.11
C VAL A 87 3.40 -8.64 -4.74
N TYR A 88 2.28 -9.00 -5.35
CA TYR A 88 0.94 -8.55 -4.95
C TYR A 88 0.40 -9.49 -3.90
N LEU A 89 -0.22 -8.96 -2.85
CA LEU A 89 -0.64 -9.70 -1.67
C LEU A 89 -2.06 -9.28 -1.28
N SER A 90 -2.96 -10.26 -1.22
CA SER A 90 -4.32 -10.05 -0.72
C SER A 90 -4.29 -9.80 0.79
N ALA A 91 -4.93 -8.73 1.26
CA ALA A 91 -5.08 -8.48 2.69
C ALA A 91 -5.88 -9.60 3.37
N ASP A 92 -6.89 -10.13 2.69
CA ASP A 92 -7.70 -11.25 3.20
C ASP A 92 -6.85 -12.53 3.36
N TYR A 93 -5.91 -12.79 2.45
CA TYR A 93 -4.97 -13.90 2.57
C TYR A 93 -4.03 -13.71 3.76
N LEU A 94 -3.42 -12.55 3.89
CA LEU A 94 -2.47 -12.28 5.00
C LEU A 94 -3.15 -12.42 6.36
N SER A 95 -4.40 -11.97 6.48
CA SER A 95 -5.20 -12.13 7.70
C SER A 95 -5.54 -13.59 8.02
N ARG A 96 -5.81 -14.42 6.98
CA ARG A 96 -6.13 -15.85 7.16
C ARG A 96 -4.90 -16.71 7.43
N ALA A 97 -3.79 -16.40 6.77
CA ALA A 97 -2.56 -17.17 6.86
C ALA A 97 -1.70 -16.80 8.08
N GLY A 98 -1.94 -15.62 8.66
CA GLY A 98 -1.30 -15.16 9.89
C GLY A 98 -2.03 -15.66 11.15
N SER A 99 -1.46 -15.32 12.31
CA SER A 99 -2.06 -15.54 13.62
C SER A 99 -2.04 -14.24 14.43
N ALA A 100 -2.71 -14.22 15.59
CA ALA A 100 -2.65 -13.07 16.51
C ALA A 100 -1.22 -12.81 17.02
N GLU A 101 -0.40 -13.84 17.14
CA GLU A 101 1.00 -13.75 17.58
C GLU A 101 1.95 -13.40 16.45
N CYS A 102 1.57 -13.71 15.20
CA CYS A 102 2.37 -13.47 14.01
C CYS A 102 1.48 -12.98 12.85
N PRO A 103 1.00 -11.72 12.89
CA PRO A 103 0.23 -11.15 11.80
C PRO A 103 1.16 -10.91 10.59
N LEU A 104 0.86 -11.56 9.45
CA LEU A 104 1.72 -11.53 8.27
C LEU A 104 1.69 -10.17 7.53
N ASP A 105 0.73 -9.33 7.81
CA ASP A 105 0.64 -7.95 7.29
C ASP A 105 1.37 -6.92 8.15
N ASN A 106 2.00 -7.34 9.26
CA ASN A 106 2.62 -6.45 10.25
C ASN A 106 3.67 -5.51 9.62
N CYS A 107 4.45 -5.97 8.65
CA CYS A 107 5.41 -5.12 7.95
C CYS A 107 4.73 -3.93 7.23
N PHE A 108 3.54 -4.13 6.66
CA PHE A 108 2.77 -3.06 6.02
C PHE A 108 2.12 -2.12 7.04
N LEU A 109 1.65 -2.66 8.17
CA LEU A 109 1.11 -1.85 9.27
C LEU A 109 2.20 -0.97 9.88
N LEU A 110 3.39 -1.52 10.11
CA LEU A 110 4.56 -0.77 10.60
C LEU A 110 5.00 0.29 9.58
N ALA A 111 5.07 -0.05 8.29
CA ALA A 111 5.41 0.92 7.24
C ALA A 111 4.45 2.11 7.25
N LYS A 112 3.15 1.86 7.39
CA LYS A 112 2.11 2.90 7.45
C LYS A 112 2.19 3.73 8.74
N SER A 113 2.33 3.09 9.90
CA SER A 113 2.36 3.79 11.20
C SER A 113 3.63 4.63 11.40
N ARG A 114 4.78 4.11 10.98
CA ARG A 114 6.06 4.82 11.03
C ARG A 114 6.26 5.80 9.87
N PHE A 115 5.39 5.75 8.85
CA PHE A 115 5.53 6.48 7.58
C PHE A 115 6.88 6.20 6.90
N GLN A 116 7.30 4.94 6.94
CA GLN A 116 8.56 4.44 6.42
C GLN A 116 8.29 3.29 5.43
N PHE A 117 8.36 3.59 4.15
CA PHE A 117 7.92 2.67 3.10
C PHE A 117 9.04 1.95 2.37
N VAL A 118 10.28 2.38 2.58
CA VAL A 118 11.46 1.74 1.99
C VAL A 118 12.36 1.21 3.09
N LEU A 119 12.74 -0.04 2.95
CA LEU A 119 13.70 -0.75 3.79
C LEU A 119 15.01 -0.90 3.04
N ARG A 120 16.13 -0.61 3.73
CA ARG A 120 17.50 -0.92 3.25
C ARG A 120 18.14 -1.91 4.22
N PRO A 121 17.80 -3.23 4.12
CA PRO A 121 18.05 -4.23 5.15
C PRO A 121 19.49 -4.76 5.07
N GLN A 122 20.50 -3.96 5.39
CA GLN A 122 21.92 -4.32 5.25
C GLN A 122 22.27 -5.63 5.93
N HIS A 123 21.85 -5.85 7.18
CA HIS A 123 22.16 -7.05 7.95
C HIS A 123 21.35 -8.30 7.52
N MET A 124 20.16 -8.10 6.98
CA MET A 124 19.29 -9.19 6.55
C MET A 124 19.24 -9.38 5.02
N ARG A 125 20.03 -8.62 4.28
CA ARG A 125 20.01 -8.62 2.80
C ARG A 125 20.15 -10.03 2.21
N ARG A 126 21.10 -10.82 2.73
CA ARG A 126 21.34 -12.21 2.27
C ARG A 126 20.15 -13.11 2.56
N ALA A 127 19.61 -13.06 3.78
CA ALA A 127 18.47 -13.87 4.18
C ALA A 127 17.22 -13.54 3.35
N LEU A 128 16.94 -12.25 3.14
CA LEU A 128 15.82 -11.79 2.31
C LEU A 128 15.99 -12.19 0.84
N SER A 129 17.20 -12.05 0.27
CA SER A 129 17.48 -12.49 -1.10
C SER A 129 17.28 -13.99 -1.27
N GLN A 130 17.75 -14.79 -0.34
CA GLN A 130 17.53 -16.25 -0.37
C GLN A 130 16.05 -16.63 -0.26
N ALA A 131 15.30 -15.97 0.64
CA ALA A 131 13.87 -16.21 0.79
C ALA A 131 13.09 -15.79 -0.47
N LEU A 132 13.47 -14.67 -1.10
CA LEU A 132 12.88 -14.23 -2.36
C LEU A 132 13.13 -15.24 -3.48
N SER A 133 14.39 -15.68 -3.66
CA SER A 133 14.73 -16.70 -4.66
C SER A 133 14.00 -18.03 -4.41
N GLY A 134 13.83 -18.42 -3.15
CA GLY A 134 13.01 -19.58 -2.77
C GLY A 134 11.55 -19.43 -3.18
N LEU A 135 10.97 -18.25 -2.99
CA LEU A 135 9.60 -17.95 -3.41
C LEU A 135 9.47 -17.97 -4.95
N GLU A 136 10.40 -17.34 -5.67
CA GLU A 136 10.42 -17.35 -7.14
C GLU A 136 10.47 -18.78 -7.68
N LEU A 137 11.34 -19.62 -7.11
CA LEU A 137 11.47 -21.02 -7.48
C LEU A 137 10.16 -21.79 -7.23
N ALA A 138 9.58 -21.63 -6.05
CA ALA A 138 8.35 -22.31 -5.67
C ALA A 138 7.15 -21.92 -6.54
N VAL A 139 7.09 -20.67 -7.02
CA VAL A 139 6.02 -20.19 -7.91
C VAL A 139 6.21 -20.69 -9.33
N THR A 140 7.45 -20.78 -9.82
CA THR A 140 7.76 -21.09 -11.23
C THR A 140 7.92 -22.56 -11.52
N GLN A 141 8.31 -23.40 -10.54
CA GLN A 141 8.51 -24.82 -10.74
C GLN A 141 7.25 -25.64 -10.41
N PRO A 142 6.59 -26.25 -11.41
CA PRO A 142 5.46 -27.12 -11.16
C PRO A 142 5.89 -28.41 -10.44
N GLY A 143 5.05 -28.90 -9.53
CA GLY A 143 5.34 -30.13 -8.82
C GLY A 143 4.35 -30.44 -7.71
N PHE A 144 4.55 -31.58 -7.05
CA PHE A 144 3.74 -31.96 -5.89
C PHE A 144 3.87 -30.91 -4.78
N GLY A 145 2.73 -30.42 -4.29
CA GLY A 145 2.70 -29.47 -3.19
C GLY A 145 3.16 -28.04 -3.56
N GLN A 146 3.27 -27.69 -4.85
CA GLN A 146 3.74 -26.39 -5.31
C GLN A 146 3.05 -25.20 -4.60
N THR A 147 1.73 -25.22 -4.49
CA THR A 147 0.97 -24.13 -3.84
C THR A 147 1.35 -23.99 -2.37
N MET A 148 1.47 -25.10 -1.64
CA MET A 148 1.86 -25.07 -0.23
C MET A 148 3.31 -24.61 -0.06
N LEU A 149 4.21 -25.02 -0.94
CA LEU A 149 5.61 -24.60 -0.92
C LEU A 149 5.73 -23.09 -1.18
N ALA A 150 4.97 -22.57 -2.15
CA ALA A 150 4.94 -21.14 -2.44
C ALA A 150 4.36 -20.32 -1.27
N GLN A 151 3.29 -20.80 -0.63
CA GLN A 151 2.74 -20.17 0.57
C GLN A 151 3.72 -20.17 1.73
N ALA A 152 4.41 -21.28 1.99
CA ALA A 152 5.44 -21.38 3.05
C ALA A 152 6.62 -20.43 2.79
N ALA A 153 7.11 -20.37 1.55
CA ALA A 153 8.19 -19.46 1.15
C ALA A 153 7.77 -17.98 1.30
N LEU A 154 6.52 -17.66 0.94
CA LEU A 154 5.97 -16.31 1.15
C LEU A 154 5.87 -15.96 2.63
N MET A 155 5.37 -16.86 3.48
CA MET A 155 5.31 -16.64 4.93
C MET A 155 6.70 -16.41 5.51
N GLN A 156 7.68 -17.21 5.13
CA GLN A 156 9.07 -17.02 5.54
C GLN A 156 9.59 -15.63 5.16
N LEU A 157 9.35 -15.20 3.92
CA LEU A 157 9.77 -13.90 3.43
C LEU A 157 9.14 -12.75 4.23
N LEU A 158 7.83 -12.82 4.52
CA LEU A 158 7.11 -11.79 5.29
C LEU A 158 7.59 -11.71 6.73
N ILE A 159 7.85 -12.86 7.38
CA ILE A 159 8.40 -12.90 8.74
C ILE A 159 9.79 -12.25 8.77
N LEU A 160 10.65 -12.55 7.79
CA LEU A 160 11.98 -11.93 7.70
C LEU A 160 11.88 -10.41 7.46
N LEU A 161 10.92 -9.95 6.67
CA LEU A 161 10.66 -8.51 6.49
C LEU A 161 10.21 -7.83 7.78
N CYS A 162 9.31 -8.45 8.55
CA CYS A 162 8.90 -7.92 9.85
C CYS A 162 10.11 -7.77 10.80
N ARG A 163 10.96 -8.80 10.87
CA ARG A 163 12.19 -8.74 11.66
C ARG A 163 13.15 -7.65 11.17
N ALA A 164 13.33 -7.52 9.86
CA ALA A 164 14.16 -6.46 9.28
C ALA A 164 13.64 -5.05 9.61
N MET A 165 12.34 -4.87 9.74
CA MET A 165 11.75 -3.60 10.16
C MET A 165 11.99 -3.28 11.64
N ASP A 166 12.02 -4.28 12.49
CA ASP A 166 12.31 -4.10 13.92
C ASP A 166 13.80 -3.80 14.15
N ASP A 167 14.69 -4.38 13.35
CA ASP A 167 16.13 -4.18 13.42
C ASP A 167 16.61 -2.85 12.80
N GLN A 168 15.74 -2.13 12.08
CA GLN A 168 16.09 -0.86 11.42
C GLN A 168 15.58 0.36 12.19
N PRO A 169 16.39 1.00 13.04
CA PRO A 169 16.01 2.22 13.75
C PRO A 169 15.98 3.47 12.86
N GLN A 170 16.62 3.45 11.69
CA GLN A 170 16.73 4.62 10.82
C GLN A 170 15.95 4.44 9.52
N ALA A 171 15.09 5.42 9.23
CA ALA A 171 14.39 5.48 7.95
C ALA A 171 15.38 5.72 6.79
N VAL A 172 15.12 5.07 5.64
CA VAL A 172 15.82 5.41 4.40
C VAL A 172 15.54 6.88 4.08
N PRO A 173 16.58 7.67 3.76
CA PRO A 173 16.40 9.08 3.41
C PRO A 173 15.39 9.24 2.29
N SER A 174 14.45 10.15 2.48
CA SER A 174 13.45 10.50 1.47
C SER A 174 13.46 11.99 1.22
N LEU A 175 13.11 12.38 0.01
CA LEU A 175 12.92 13.76 -0.38
C LEU A 175 11.43 14.03 -0.51
N ALA A 176 10.99 15.20 -0.05
CA ALA A 176 9.66 15.69 -0.37
C ALA A 176 9.82 16.89 -1.31
N ALA A 177 9.09 16.90 -2.40
CA ALA A 177 9.06 18.07 -3.29
C ALA A 177 8.47 19.29 -2.56
N ASP A 178 7.58 19.03 -1.60
CA ASP A 178 7.02 20.02 -0.69
C ASP A 178 6.82 19.38 0.70
N GLU A 179 7.68 19.74 1.66
CA GLU A 179 7.63 19.19 3.03
C GLU A 179 6.30 19.47 3.74
N LYS A 180 5.64 20.60 3.45
CA LYS A 180 4.32 20.88 4.03
C LYS A 180 3.26 19.95 3.48
N ILE A 181 3.28 19.67 2.18
CA ILE A 181 2.34 18.74 1.54
C ILE A 181 2.59 17.30 2.04
N ALA A 182 3.85 16.87 2.15
CA ALA A 182 4.18 15.56 2.72
C ALA A 182 3.69 15.43 4.17
N ALA A 183 3.88 16.46 5.00
CA ALA A 183 3.36 16.49 6.38
C ALA A 183 1.83 16.48 6.43
N ILE A 184 1.14 17.17 5.52
CA ILE A 184 -0.32 17.13 5.40
C ILE A 184 -0.79 15.70 5.02
N MET A 185 -0.14 15.07 4.05
CA MET A 185 -0.46 13.68 3.66
C MET A 185 -0.29 12.71 4.82
N GLN A 186 0.82 12.83 5.53
CA GLN A 186 1.08 12.02 6.72
C GLN A 186 -0.01 12.22 7.77
N TYR A 187 -0.37 13.47 8.08
CA TYR A 187 -1.43 13.79 9.04
C TYR A 187 -2.79 13.19 8.63
N LEU A 188 -3.19 13.35 7.37
CA LEU A 188 -4.44 12.79 6.85
C LEU A 188 -4.45 11.25 6.86
N SER A 189 -3.31 10.63 6.55
CA SER A 189 -3.17 9.17 6.55
C SER A 189 -3.22 8.57 7.97
N GLN A 190 -2.71 9.28 8.96
CA GLN A 190 -2.73 8.87 10.36
C GLN A 190 -4.06 9.18 11.07
N ASN A 191 -4.85 10.13 10.55
CA ASN A 191 -6.09 10.60 11.15
C ASN A 191 -7.30 10.53 10.19
N PRO A 192 -7.54 9.42 9.48
CA PRO A 192 -8.53 9.37 8.41
C PRO A 192 -9.97 9.53 8.92
N THR A 193 -10.26 9.15 10.17
CA THR A 193 -11.60 9.19 10.75
C THR A 193 -11.98 10.53 11.35
N GLN A 194 -11.01 11.43 11.56
CA GLN A 194 -11.26 12.75 12.12
C GLN A 194 -12.05 13.62 11.13
N GLU A 195 -12.93 14.45 11.68
CA GLU A 195 -13.56 15.52 10.91
C GLU A 195 -12.53 16.64 10.70
N ILE A 196 -12.06 16.77 9.46
CA ILE A 196 -11.00 17.70 9.10
C ILE A 196 -11.55 18.70 8.07
N SER A 197 -11.66 19.96 8.47
CA SER A 197 -11.97 21.03 7.53
C SER A 197 -10.70 21.48 6.77
N ILE A 198 -10.89 21.98 5.57
CA ILE A 198 -9.79 22.55 4.77
C ILE A 198 -9.20 23.78 5.46
N ASP A 199 -10.01 24.54 6.18
CA ASP A 199 -9.57 25.75 6.87
C ASP A 199 -8.70 25.40 8.08
N ASP A 200 -9.09 24.40 8.88
CA ASP A 200 -8.29 23.91 10.01
C ASP A 200 -6.96 23.34 9.54
N LEU A 201 -6.99 22.59 8.43
CA LEU A 201 -5.78 22.03 7.84
C LEU A 201 -4.82 23.13 7.36
N ALA A 202 -5.34 24.15 6.68
CA ALA A 202 -4.56 25.30 6.22
C ALA A 202 -3.95 26.08 7.39
N ALA A 203 -4.73 26.32 8.44
CA ALA A 203 -4.25 26.98 9.67
C ALA A 203 -3.18 26.16 10.37
N ARG A 204 -3.39 24.84 10.55
CA ARG A 204 -2.47 23.93 11.23
C ARG A 204 -1.08 23.89 10.58
N PHE A 205 -1.02 23.91 9.25
CA PHE A 205 0.23 23.81 8.48
C PHE A 205 0.76 25.17 8.01
N TYR A 206 0.16 26.27 8.45
CA TYR A 206 0.58 27.62 8.08
C TYR A 206 0.74 27.80 6.56
N ILE A 207 -0.29 27.42 5.82
CA ILE A 207 -0.34 27.50 4.36
C ILE A 207 -1.69 28.09 3.92
N SER A 208 -1.71 28.92 2.87
CA SER A 208 -2.98 29.40 2.37
C SER A 208 -3.81 28.27 1.75
N LYS A 209 -5.13 28.27 1.97
CA LYS A 209 -6.07 27.25 1.50
C LYS A 209 -5.93 26.96 -0.01
N TYR A 210 -5.86 28.02 -0.82
CA TYR A 210 -5.73 27.87 -2.27
C TYR A 210 -4.38 27.22 -2.66
N HIS A 211 -3.27 27.67 -2.05
CA HIS A 211 -1.95 27.12 -2.30
C HIS A 211 -1.87 25.66 -1.89
N MET A 212 -2.37 25.32 -0.71
CA MET A 212 -2.46 23.96 -0.20
C MET A 212 -3.19 23.02 -1.17
N MET A 213 -4.42 23.37 -1.57
CA MET A 213 -5.22 22.54 -2.47
C MET A 213 -4.54 22.34 -3.82
N ARG A 214 -3.97 23.40 -4.40
CA ARG A 214 -3.25 23.34 -5.67
C ARG A 214 -2.01 22.45 -5.58
N ARG A 215 -1.17 22.69 -4.56
CA ARG A 215 0.08 21.91 -4.36
C ARG A 215 -0.21 20.46 -4.04
N PHE A 216 -1.15 20.19 -3.13
CA PHE A 216 -1.56 18.83 -2.81
C PHE A 216 -1.98 18.06 -4.06
N ARG A 217 -2.79 18.67 -4.94
CA ARG A 217 -3.19 18.04 -6.19
C ARG A 217 -2.03 17.86 -7.16
N ALA A 218 -1.11 18.80 -7.26
CA ALA A 218 0.07 18.69 -8.11
C ALA A 218 1.00 17.55 -7.67
N GLU A 219 1.23 17.42 -6.34
CA GLU A 219 2.14 16.42 -5.77
C GLU A 219 1.53 15.00 -5.69
N THR A 220 0.22 14.88 -5.53
CA THR A 220 -0.43 13.59 -5.27
C THR A 220 -1.33 13.12 -6.41
N GLY A 221 -1.71 14.04 -7.29
CA GLY A 221 -2.74 13.82 -8.27
C GLY A 221 -4.17 13.83 -7.73
N TYR A 222 -4.38 13.91 -6.42
CA TYR A 222 -5.68 13.87 -5.75
C TYR A 222 -6.08 15.21 -5.16
N THR A 223 -7.37 15.45 -5.03
CA THR A 223 -7.84 16.47 -4.08
C THR A 223 -7.72 15.95 -2.66
N ILE A 224 -7.55 16.82 -1.67
CA ILE A 224 -7.50 16.46 -0.24
C ILE A 224 -8.72 15.62 0.15
N HIS A 225 -9.92 16.02 -0.30
CA HIS A 225 -11.16 15.29 -0.04
C HIS A 225 -11.14 13.87 -0.67
N ALA A 226 -10.74 13.74 -1.94
CA ALA A 226 -10.69 12.44 -2.61
C ALA A 226 -9.66 11.49 -1.95
N TYR A 227 -8.52 12.03 -1.54
CA TYR A 227 -7.50 11.29 -0.79
C TYR A 227 -8.05 10.79 0.54
N LEU A 228 -8.68 11.65 1.34
CA LEU A 228 -9.25 11.29 2.64
C LEU A 228 -10.37 10.25 2.50
N VAL A 229 -11.28 10.42 1.53
CA VAL A 229 -12.34 9.44 1.24
C VAL A 229 -11.74 8.09 0.88
N SER A 230 -10.69 8.04 0.07
CA SER A 230 -10.01 6.78 -0.27
C SER A 230 -9.44 6.06 0.97
N LYS A 231 -8.79 6.81 1.89
CA LYS A 231 -8.28 6.26 3.15
C LYS A 231 -9.39 5.71 4.04
N ARG A 232 -10.50 6.45 4.18
CA ARG A 232 -11.69 6.04 4.94
C ARG A 232 -12.32 4.76 4.38
N LEU A 233 -12.39 4.62 3.06
CA LEU A 233 -12.96 3.44 2.41
C LEU A 233 -12.10 2.19 2.62
N VAL A 234 -10.78 2.32 2.56
CA VAL A 234 -9.85 1.21 2.87
C VAL A 234 -10.05 0.76 4.32
N LEU A 235 -10.06 1.69 5.27
CA LEU A 235 -10.29 1.39 6.69
C LEU A 235 -11.67 0.75 6.93
N ALA A 236 -12.73 1.27 6.29
CA ALA A 236 -14.07 0.68 6.40
C ALA A 236 -14.11 -0.76 5.88
N ARG A 237 -13.42 -1.05 4.77
CA ARG A 237 -13.31 -2.42 4.24
C ARG A 237 -12.63 -3.37 5.24
N GLU A 238 -11.54 -2.93 5.87
CA GLU A 238 -10.85 -3.71 6.91
C GLU A 238 -11.77 -4.00 8.10
N GLN A 239 -12.50 -3.00 8.59
CA GLN A 239 -13.46 -3.17 9.69
C GLN A 239 -14.63 -4.10 9.33
N ILE A 240 -15.16 -4.00 8.10
CA ILE A 240 -16.24 -4.88 7.64
C ILE A 240 -15.74 -6.33 7.51
N ALA A 241 -14.55 -6.53 6.96
CA ALA A 241 -13.93 -7.85 6.84
C ALA A 241 -13.66 -8.49 8.21
N SER A 242 -13.32 -7.69 9.24
CA SER A 242 -13.17 -8.16 10.63
C SER A 242 -14.51 -8.45 11.33
N GLY A 243 -15.65 -8.19 10.67
CA GLY A 243 -16.99 -8.54 11.16
C GLY A 243 -17.84 -7.36 11.61
N MET A 244 -17.34 -6.12 11.56
CA MET A 244 -18.13 -4.95 11.93
C MET A 244 -19.35 -4.78 11.00
N PRO A 245 -20.55 -4.44 11.51
CA PRO A 245 -21.69 -4.10 10.67
C PRO A 245 -21.39 -2.95 9.72
N VAL A 246 -21.84 -3.08 8.45
CA VAL A 246 -21.52 -2.10 7.38
C VAL A 246 -21.89 -0.66 7.75
N LEU A 247 -23.07 -0.46 8.34
CA LEU A 247 -23.53 0.87 8.78
C LEU A 247 -22.61 1.45 9.88
N GLN A 248 -22.21 0.59 10.82
CA GLN A 248 -21.32 0.99 11.92
C GLN A 248 -19.92 1.34 11.39
N ALA A 249 -19.38 0.52 10.49
CA ALA A 249 -18.09 0.79 9.85
C ALA A 249 -18.10 2.12 9.07
N ALA A 250 -19.17 2.40 8.33
CA ALA A 250 -19.34 3.67 7.63
C ALA A 250 -19.26 4.87 8.59
N GLY A 251 -20.03 4.84 9.68
CA GLY A 251 -20.02 5.89 10.70
C GLY A 251 -18.67 6.02 11.40
N ALA A 252 -18.07 4.91 11.83
CA ALA A 252 -16.76 4.87 12.49
C ALA A 252 -15.63 5.41 11.59
N CYS A 253 -15.78 5.29 10.27
CA CYS A 253 -14.83 5.83 9.31
C CYS A 253 -15.13 7.27 8.85
N GLY A 254 -16.07 7.96 9.50
CA GLY A 254 -16.35 9.38 9.26
C GLY A 254 -17.24 9.65 8.05
N PHE A 255 -18.09 8.70 7.65
CA PHE A 255 -19.13 8.94 6.64
C PHE A 255 -20.46 9.31 7.32
N GLY A 256 -20.92 10.56 7.11
CA GLY A 256 -22.19 11.04 7.62
C GLY A 256 -23.39 10.57 6.79
N ASP A 257 -23.20 10.19 5.52
CA ASP A 257 -24.23 9.70 4.60
C ASP A 257 -23.91 8.27 4.15
N TYR A 258 -24.74 7.33 4.58
CA TYR A 258 -24.61 5.91 4.24
C TYR A 258 -24.75 5.64 2.73
N SER A 259 -25.64 6.35 2.06
CA SER A 259 -25.84 6.18 0.62
C SER A 259 -24.64 6.67 -0.18
N ALA A 260 -24.04 7.79 0.24
CA ALA A 260 -22.80 8.32 -0.35
C ALA A 260 -21.63 7.34 -0.11
N PHE A 261 -21.54 6.76 1.11
CA PHE A 261 -20.56 5.71 1.42
C PHE A 261 -20.72 4.51 0.49
N CYS A 262 -21.92 3.94 0.34
CA CYS A 262 -22.14 2.77 -0.51
C CYS A 262 -21.78 3.04 -1.98
N ARG A 263 -22.11 4.23 -2.50
CA ARG A 263 -21.74 4.63 -3.86
C ARG A 263 -20.22 4.76 -4.02
N ALA A 264 -19.55 5.43 -3.08
CA ALA A 264 -18.10 5.59 -3.08
C ALA A 264 -17.37 4.25 -2.94
N TYR A 265 -17.86 3.37 -2.06
CA TYR A 265 -17.32 2.03 -1.83
C TYR A 265 -17.40 1.18 -3.11
N ARG A 266 -18.61 1.11 -3.73
CA ARG A 266 -18.78 0.36 -4.99
C ARG A 266 -17.90 0.91 -6.11
N ARG A 267 -17.76 2.23 -6.21
CA ARG A 267 -16.88 2.86 -7.20
C ARG A 267 -15.42 2.49 -6.97
N GLN A 268 -14.95 2.41 -5.72
CA GLN A 268 -13.56 2.11 -5.40
C GLN A 268 -13.23 0.62 -5.48
N PHE A 269 -14.12 -0.27 -5.04
CA PHE A 269 -13.84 -1.70 -4.94
C PHE A 269 -14.58 -2.56 -5.97
N GLY A 270 -15.42 -1.98 -6.81
CA GLY A 270 -16.21 -2.70 -7.83
C GLY A 270 -17.35 -3.54 -7.25
N GLN A 271 -17.47 -3.65 -5.92
CA GLN A 271 -18.40 -4.51 -5.19
C GLN A 271 -19.10 -3.73 -4.07
N PRO A 272 -20.29 -4.17 -3.63
CA PRO A 272 -20.97 -3.52 -2.50
C PRO A 272 -20.22 -3.79 -1.17
N PRO A 273 -20.40 -2.94 -0.13
CA PRO A 273 -19.72 -3.13 1.15
C PRO A 273 -19.99 -4.47 1.82
N SER A 274 -21.18 -5.07 1.61
CA SER A 274 -21.55 -6.35 2.17
C SER A 274 -20.67 -7.52 1.71
N SER A 275 -20.08 -7.43 0.52
CA SER A 275 -19.20 -8.48 -0.01
C SER A 275 -17.91 -8.67 0.81
N ALA A 276 -17.43 -7.62 1.48
CA ALA A 276 -16.27 -7.72 2.36
C ALA A 276 -16.51 -8.64 3.58
N ARG A 277 -17.77 -8.81 4.01
CA ARG A 277 -18.17 -9.74 5.08
C ARG A 277 -18.07 -11.20 4.67
N GLU A 278 -18.34 -11.51 3.41
CA GLU A 278 -18.34 -12.89 2.91
C GLU A 278 -16.91 -13.41 2.79
N SER A 279 -15.96 -12.54 2.47
CA SER A 279 -14.54 -12.86 2.48
C SER A 279 -14.05 -13.23 3.89
N GLY A 280 -14.52 -12.54 4.93
CA GLY A 280 -14.18 -12.84 6.34
C GLY A 280 -14.89 -14.07 6.93
N LYS A 281 -16.08 -14.46 6.42
CA LYS A 281 -16.80 -15.64 6.91
C LYS A 281 -16.27 -16.97 6.36
N LYS A 282 -15.72 -17.00 5.15
CA LYS A 282 -15.07 -18.20 4.60
C LYS A 282 -13.83 -18.62 5.39
N SER A 283 -13.32 -17.76 6.30
CA SER A 283 -12.18 -18.06 7.16
C SER A 283 -12.54 -18.63 8.53
N LYS A 284 -13.84 -18.72 8.89
CA LYS A 284 -14.31 -19.15 10.23
C LYS A 284 -15.10 -20.45 10.22
N SER A 285 -15.11 -21.20 9.15
CA SER A 285 -15.63 -22.60 9.18
C SER A 285 -14.49 -23.54 9.55
N PRO A 286 -14.74 -24.46 10.51
CA PRO A 286 -13.72 -25.32 11.10
C PRO A 286 -13.12 -26.31 10.10
#